data_3289e420311caa43f3b99a854f35ea1e
#
_entry.id   3289e420311caa43f3b99a854f35ea1e
#
_cell.length_a   1.000
_cell.length_b   1.000
_cell.length_c   1.000
_cell.angle_alpha   90.00
_cell.angle_beta   90.00
_cell.angle_gamma   90.00
#
_symmetry.space_group_name_H-M   'P 1'
#
loop_
_entity.id
_entity.type
_entity.pdbx_description
1 polymer ?
#
loop_
_entity_poly.entity_id
_entity_poly.type
_entity_poly.pdbx_seq_one_letter_code
_entity_poly.pdbx_strand_id
1 'polypeptide(L)'
;MNRKNHLLTAILFAFALPATAAAQAPVNDVTAPLHLMKPDYPTPYGAPSVADVSKVLDRVFTYLDAVTPAKVIDKNTRQEIRDFSKLDDNAVFAQGDYRLTSYEWGVTYAGMLAAGAATGEQRYIDYTNKRVTLLAELAKPTLARLKANPNAQSPILRTLRPHALDDIGALCAAFVKARRNGLQADVGPLLDSCRTFIGSKEHRLADGTLARLRPQPDTLWLDDMFMGVPAWAQLGKLTGERKYFDESVKQILQFSQRMFNPQKGIYMHGWVQGMDVHPEFHWARANGWAVMTLVEVLDVLPEDHPGREAVLKQLRAHVKGLASYQDGTGFWHQLLDRPDSYLETSATAIYAYSMARAINKGYIDRAAYAPAVMLAWNAVATKVNAKGQVEGTCVGTGMGFDPAFYYYRPINVFAAHGYGPVLLAGAEVINLLKTQKFEINDSSVQLVTRK
;
A
#
# COMPACT_ATOMS: atom_id res chain seq x y z
N MET A 1 -28.99 73.96 -56.79
CA MET A 1 -27.53 74.02 -56.81
C MET A 1 -27.00 72.83 -56.03
N ASN A 2 -26.71 71.74 -56.76
CA ASN A 2 -26.26 70.44 -56.16
C ASN A 2 -24.76 70.30 -56.39
N ARG A 3 -23.99 70.18 -55.33
CA ARG A 3 -22.60 69.70 -55.37
C ARG A 3 -22.56 68.23 -55.03
N LYS A 4 -22.20 67.36 -55.97
CA LYS A 4 -21.89 65.94 -55.80
C LYS A 4 -20.47 65.81 -55.30
N ASN A 5 -20.29 65.19 -54.17
CA ASN A 5 -18.99 64.74 -53.68
C ASN A 5 -18.72 63.33 -54.20
N HIS A 6 -17.64 63.14 -54.96
CA HIS A 6 -17.12 61.88 -55.38
C HIS A 6 -16.14 61.36 -54.28
N LEU A 7 -16.48 60.25 -53.65
CA LEU A 7 -15.56 59.51 -52.80
C LEU A 7 -14.72 58.55 -53.69
N LEU A 8 -13.42 58.74 -53.74
CA LEU A 8 -12.49 57.77 -54.31
C LEU A 8 -12.21 56.72 -53.29
N THR A 9 -12.59 55.49 -53.60
CA THR A 9 -12.24 54.30 -52.80
C THR A 9 -10.89 53.75 -53.32
N ALA A 10 -9.83 53.86 -52.50
CA ALA A 10 -8.53 53.29 -52.83
C ALA A 10 -8.56 51.81 -52.36
N ILE A 11 -8.46 50.88 -53.27
CA ILE A 11 -8.30 49.49 -53.04
C ILE A 11 -6.81 49.18 -52.84
N LEU A 12 -6.39 48.93 -51.61
CA LEU A 12 -5.06 48.38 -51.29
C LEU A 12 -5.03 46.87 -51.60
N PHE A 13 -4.32 46.49 -52.64
CA PHE A 13 -3.93 45.06 -52.83
C PHE A 13 -2.78 44.73 -51.90
N ALA A 14 -3.06 43.97 -50.85
CA ALA A 14 -2.02 43.34 -50.04
C ALA A 14 -1.50 42.10 -50.78
N PHE A 15 -0.30 42.17 -51.29
CA PHE A 15 0.45 41.03 -51.78
C PHE A 15 0.88 40.18 -50.57
N ALA A 16 0.19 39.09 -50.32
CA ALA A 16 0.67 38.05 -49.41
C ALA A 16 1.83 37.32 -50.10
N LEU A 17 3.04 37.56 -49.64
CA LEU A 17 4.18 36.72 -50.00
C LEU A 17 3.96 35.31 -49.41
N PRO A 18 4.11 34.22 -50.18
CA PRO A 18 4.06 32.90 -49.64
C PRO A 18 5.22 32.72 -48.65
N ALA A 19 4.91 32.45 -47.39
CA ALA A 19 5.90 31.99 -46.44
C ALA A 19 6.43 30.66 -46.96
N THR A 20 7.62 30.67 -47.52
CA THR A 20 8.35 29.44 -47.83
C THR A 20 8.57 28.72 -46.53
N ALA A 21 7.81 27.65 -46.28
CA ALA A 21 8.11 26.72 -45.20
C ALA A 21 9.55 26.20 -45.44
N ALA A 22 10.48 26.66 -44.60
CA ALA A 22 11.82 26.12 -44.62
C ALA A 22 11.69 24.60 -44.45
N ALA A 23 12.10 23.83 -45.43
CA ALA A 23 12.11 22.39 -45.34
C ALA A 23 12.95 22.04 -44.12
N GLN A 24 12.32 21.40 -43.14
CA GLN A 24 12.99 20.93 -41.93
C GLN A 24 14.12 20.01 -42.37
N ALA A 25 15.34 20.28 -41.92
CA ALA A 25 16.48 19.43 -42.24
C ALA A 25 16.16 17.96 -41.86
N PRO A 26 16.50 17.01 -42.72
CA PRO A 26 16.19 15.62 -42.39
C PRO A 26 16.86 15.20 -41.08
N VAL A 27 16.09 14.61 -40.21
CA VAL A 27 16.59 14.07 -38.92
C VAL A 27 17.34 12.77 -39.21
N ASN A 28 18.63 12.76 -38.94
CA ASN A 28 19.50 11.59 -39.08
C ASN A 28 20.66 11.68 -38.08
N ASP A 29 21.49 10.67 -38.05
CA ASP A 29 22.61 10.55 -37.09
C ASP A 29 23.62 11.72 -37.13
N VAL A 30 23.70 12.42 -38.28
CA VAL A 30 24.60 13.57 -38.46
C VAL A 30 23.95 14.88 -38.02
N THR A 31 22.64 15.02 -38.17
CA THR A 31 21.91 16.29 -38.01
C THR A 31 21.23 16.40 -36.64
N ALA A 32 21.06 15.31 -35.90
CA ALA A 32 20.36 15.29 -34.63
C ALA A 32 20.95 14.26 -33.66
N PRO A 33 21.00 14.56 -32.35
CA PRO A 33 21.37 13.58 -31.32
C PRO A 33 20.22 12.60 -31.12
N LEU A 34 20.13 11.55 -31.96
CA LEU A 34 19.02 10.60 -31.97
C LEU A 34 18.70 9.96 -30.61
N HIS A 35 19.72 9.74 -29.77
CA HIS A 35 19.57 9.20 -28.42
C HIS A 35 18.84 10.14 -27.43
N LEU A 36 18.71 11.43 -27.75
CA LEU A 36 17.94 12.41 -26.95
C LEU A 36 16.53 12.66 -27.49
N MET A 37 16.18 12.07 -28.63
CA MET A 37 14.84 12.24 -29.19
C MET A 37 13.81 11.50 -28.37
N LYS A 38 12.63 12.12 -28.22
CA LYS A 38 11.49 11.44 -27.60
C LYS A 38 11.02 10.32 -28.53
N PRO A 39 10.77 9.11 -28.01
CA PRO A 39 10.11 8.06 -28.79
C PRO A 39 8.69 8.48 -29.19
N ASP A 40 8.21 7.96 -30.32
CA ASP A 40 6.86 8.18 -30.81
C ASP A 40 5.79 7.28 -30.15
N TYR A 41 6.18 6.51 -29.16
CA TYR A 41 5.32 5.69 -28.32
C TYR A 41 5.35 6.15 -26.87
N PRO A 42 4.30 5.88 -26.06
CA PRO A 42 4.25 6.24 -24.64
C PRO A 42 5.39 5.61 -23.84
N THR A 43 6.03 6.42 -23.00
CA THR A 43 7.07 5.96 -22.08
C THR A 43 6.67 6.23 -20.63
N PRO A 44 7.09 5.39 -19.67
CA PRO A 44 6.80 5.57 -18.25
C PRO A 44 7.70 6.63 -17.59
N TYR A 45 8.59 7.26 -18.35
CA TYR A 45 9.50 8.26 -17.83
C TYR A 45 8.77 9.55 -17.44
N GLY A 46 9.01 10.01 -16.23
CA GLY A 46 8.52 11.26 -15.70
C GLY A 46 9.04 11.47 -14.30
N ALA A 47 9.37 12.71 -13.94
CA ALA A 47 9.66 13.10 -12.58
C ALA A 47 8.44 13.85 -12.04
N PRO A 48 7.52 13.21 -11.31
CA PRO A 48 6.34 13.85 -10.76
C PRO A 48 6.74 14.92 -9.75
N SER A 49 5.95 15.98 -9.66
CA SER A 49 6.10 16.95 -8.58
C SER A 49 5.37 16.49 -7.32
N VAL A 50 5.71 17.07 -6.17
CA VAL A 50 4.94 16.86 -4.92
C VAL A 50 3.47 17.18 -5.12
N ALA A 51 3.15 18.23 -5.90
CA ALA A 51 1.77 18.63 -6.20
C ALA A 51 1.03 17.56 -7.03
N ASP A 52 1.70 16.92 -7.99
CA ASP A 52 1.06 15.87 -8.82
C ASP A 52 0.78 14.61 -7.98
N VAL A 53 1.72 14.21 -7.12
CA VAL A 53 1.49 13.10 -6.18
C VAL A 53 0.33 13.43 -5.24
N SER A 54 0.30 14.63 -4.67
CA SER A 54 -0.76 15.07 -3.75
C SER A 54 -2.15 15.05 -4.41
N LYS A 55 -2.26 15.42 -5.69
CA LYS A 55 -3.52 15.33 -6.46
C LYS A 55 -4.03 13.88 -6.58
N VAL A 56 -3.13 12.91 -6.71
CA VAL A 56 -3.51 11.48 -6.75
C VAL A 56 -4.05 11.07 -5.39
N LEU A 57 -3.34 11.41 -4.29
CA LEU A 57 -3.78 11.11 -2.93
C LEU A 57 -5.12 11.77 -2.60
N ASP A 58 -5.34 13.00 -3.04
CA ASP A 58 -6.59 13.75 -2.85
C ASP A 58 -7.80 13.05 -3.50
N ARG A 59 -7.65 12.58 -4.75
CA ARG A 59 -8.72 11.81 -5.40
C ARG A 59 -9.07 10.55 -4.62
N VAL A 60 -8.05 9.79 -4.17
CA VAL A 60 -8.26 8.58 -3.37
C VAL A 60 -8.94 8.92 -2.05
N PHE A 61 -8.47 9.95 -1.34
CA PHE A 61 -9.08 10.41 -0.09
C PHE A 61 -10.56 10.79 -0.29
N THR A 62 -10.85 11.64 -1.27
CA THR A 62 -12.20 12.13 -1.53
C THR A 62 -13.17 10.98 -1.81
N TYR A 63 -12.75 10.01 -2.62
CA TYR A 63 -13.55 8.80 -2.85
C TYR A 63 -13.77 8.01 -1.56
N LEU A 64 -12.71 7.67 -0.83
CA LEU A 64 -12.82 6.83 0.37
C LEU A 64 -13.64 7.49 1.47
N ASP A 65 -13.51 8.80 1.68
CA ASP A 65 -14.28 9.51 2.72
C ASP A 65 -15.78 9.49 2.41
N ALA A 66 -16.15 9.62 1.14
CA ALA A 66 -17.53 9.56 0.69
C ALA A 66 -18.17 8.16 0.84
N VAL A 67 -17.40 7.07 0.60
CA VAL A 67 -17.95 5.70 0.52
C VAL A 67 -17.69 4.84 1.75
N THR A 68 -17.10 5.39 2.83
CA THR A 68 -16.84 4.65 4.07
C THR A 68 -17.38 5.36 5.30
N PRO A 69 -18.70 5.44 5.46
CA PRO A 69 -19.33 6.17 6.56
C PRO A 69 -18.94 5.58 7.93
N ALA A 70 -18.40 6.45 8.81
CA ALA A 70 -18.09 6.09 10.20
C ALA A 70 -19.32 6.23 11.09
N LYS A 71 -20.29 5.34 10.95
CA LYS A 71 -21.57 5.35 11.68
C LYS A 71 -22.05 3.95 11.99
N VAL A 72 -22.76 3.81 13.11
CA VAL A 72 -23.52 2.61 13.46
C VAL A 72 -25.00 2.92 13.29
N ILE A 73 -25.74 1.99 12.72
CA ILE A 73 -27.18 2.08 12.50
C ILE A 73 -27.87 0.82 13.00
N ASP A 74 -29.13 0.93 13.34
CA ASP A 74 -30.03 -0.22 13.46
C ASP A 74 -30.35 -0.78 12.07
N LYS A 75 -30.14 -2.09 11.86
CA LYS A 75 -30.30 -2.73 10.53
C LYS A 75 -31.73 -2.72 10.03
N ASN A 76 -32.74 -2.67 10.94
CA ASN A 76 -34.16 -2.73 10.62
C ASN A 76 -34.74 -1.33 10.35
N THR A 77 -34.49 -0.38 11.27
CA THR A 77 -35.02 1.00 11.19
C THR A 77 -34.15 1.93 10.36
N ARG A 78 -32.90 1.56 10.11
CA ARG A 78 -31.86 2.39 9.44
C ARG A 78 -31.49 3.66 10.20
N GLN A 79 -31.99 3.85 11.44
CA GLN A 79 -31.66 4.99 12.29
C GLN A 79 -30.25 4.88 12.86
N GLU A 80 -29.57 6.01 12.94
CA GLU A 80 -28.23 6.09 13.53
C GLU A 80 -28.27 5.83 15.03
N ILE A 81 -27.42 4.93 15.52
CA ILE A 81 -27.23 4.64 16.94
C ILE A 81 -26.03 5.48 17.41
N ARG A 82 -26.28 6.45 18.28
CA ARG A 82 -25.24 7.32 18.89
C ARG A 82 -24.93 6.94 20.31
N ASP A 83 -25.86 6.34 21.03
CA ASP A 83 -25.69 5.86 22.41
C ASP A 83 -25.32 4.37 22.39
N PHE A 84 -24.03 4.09 22.43
CA PHE A 84 -23.50 2.73 22.37
C PHE A 84 -23.72 1.92 23.66
N SER A 85 -24.23 2.54 24.74
CA SER A 85 -24.69 1.79 25.90
C SER A 85 -25.95 0.97 25.63
N LYS A 86 -26.67 1.32 24.56
CA LYS A 86 -27.93 0.67 24.11
C LYS A 86 -27.76 -0.22 22.90
N LEU A 87 -26.54 -0.67 22.61
CA LEU A 87 -26.32 -1.62 21.51
C LEU A 87 -27.13 -2.91 21.69
N ASP A 88 -27.72 -3.38 20.63
CA ASP A 88 -28.35 -4.68 20.52
C ASP A 88 -27.80 -5.50 19.32
N ASP A 89 -28.39 -6.63 18.99
CA ASP A 89 -27.97 -7.48 17.87
C ASP A 89 -28.35 -6.93 16.49
N ASN A 90 -29.07 -5.81 16.44
CA ASN A 90 -29.42 -5.10 15.22
C ASN A 90 -28.40 -4.03 14.84
N ALA A 91 -27.46 -3.69 15.74
CA ALA A 91 -26.44 -2.70 15.49
C ALA A 91 -25.46 -3.18 14.41
N VAL A 92 -25.35 -2.42 13.32
CA VAL A 92 -24.43 -2.70 12.20
C VAL A 92 -23.76 -1.41 11.76
N PHE A 93 -22.62 -1.49 11.09
CA PHE A 93 -22.08 -0.31 10.40
C PHE A 93 -23.02 0.16 9.30
N ALA A 94 -23.14 1.47 9.11
CA ALA A 94 -23.80 2.02 7.94
C ALA A 94 -23.14 1.47 6.66
N GLN A 95 -23.96 1.15 5.67
CA GLN A 95 -23.48 0.57 4.42
C GLN A 95 -22.56 1.54 3.69
N GLY A 96 -21.40 1.04 3.32
CA GLY A 96 -20.42 1.68 2.45
C GLY A 96 -19.85 0.65 1.48
N ASP A 97 -18.88 1.07 0.67
CA ASP A 97 -18.25 0.19 -0.31
C ASP A 97 -17.22 -0.77 0.34
N TYR A 98 -16.75 -0.45 1.56
CA TYR A 98 -15.67 -1.20 2.22
C TYR A 98 -15.95 -1.43 3.70
N ARG A 99 -15.38 -2.53 4.23
CA ARG A 99 -15.47 -2.89 5.65
C ARG A 99 -14.45 -2.12 6.48
N LEU A 100 -14.90 -1.40 7.52
CA LEU A 100 -14.03 -0.60 8.39
C LEU A 100 -13.10 -1.44 9.28
N THR A 101 -13.36 -2.74 9.41
CA THR A 101 -12.66 -3.68 10.30
C THR A 101 -11.92 -4.79 9.55
N SER A 102 -11.63 -4.62 8.26
CA SER A 102 -10.81 -5.57 7.52
C SER A 102 -9.32 -5.21 7.62
N TYR A 103 -8.41 -6.16 7.34
CA TYR A 103 -6.97 -5.89 7.34
C TYR A 103 -6.58 -4.84 6.30
N GLU A 104 -7.24 -4.82 5.14
CA GLU A 104 -7.01 -3.82 4.10
C GLU A 104 -7.30 -2.42 4.62
N TRP A 105 -8.29 -2.30 5.53
CA TRP A 105 -8.58 -1.03 6.17
C TRP A 105 -7.55 -0.66 7.24
N GLY A 106 -6.94 -1.63 7.91
CA GLY A 106 -5.75 -1.40 8.74
C GLY A 106 -4.61 -0.76 7.94
N VAL A 107 -4.34 -1.27 6.72
CA VAL A 107 -3.36 -0.67 5.80
C VAL A 107 -3.80 0.73 5.34
N THR A 108 -5.10 0.91 5.05
CA THR A 108 -5.65 2.20 4.62
C THR A 108 -5.56 3.25 5.74
N TYR A 109 -5.85 2.89 6.99
CA TYR A 109 -5.65 3.79 8.14
C TYR A 109 -4.20 4.22 8.29
N ALA A 110 -3.26 3.29 8.17
CA ALA A 110 -1.83 3.61 8.19
C ALA A 110 -1.42 4.51 7.00
N GLY A 111 -1.98 4.25 5.82
CA GLY A 111 -1.78 5.06 4.62
C GLY A 111 -2.28 6.49 4.76
N MET A 112 -3.45 6.67 5.36
CA MET A 112 -4.01 8.01 5.66
C MET A 112 -3.13 8.78 6.66
N LEU A 113 -2.66 8.13 7.73
CA LEU A 113 -1.72 8.76 8.67
C LEU A 113 -0.41 9.18 7.97
N ALA A 114 0.13 8.33 7.10
CA ALA A 114 1.34 8.63 6.35
C ALA A 114 1.10 9.78 5.36
N ALA A 115 -0.03 9.80 4.64
CA ALA A 115 -0.41 10.87 3.73
C ALA A 115 -0.53 12.21 4.47
N GLY A 116 -1.18 12.23 5.64
CA GLY A 116 -1.28 13.43 6.47
C GLY A 116 0.09 13.96 6.91
N ALA A 117 0.98 13.07 7.36
CA ALA A 117 2.34 13.44 7.75
C ALA A 117 3.16 13.97 6.55
N ALA A 118 3.01 13.36 5.37
CA ALA A 118 3.76 13.75 4.17
C ALA A 118 3.25 15.05 3.54
N THR A 119 1.93 15.25 3.48
CA THR A 119 1.32 16.45 2.88
C THR A 119 1.21 17.63 3.85
N GLY A 120 1.15 17.37 5.16
CA GLY A 120 0.81 18.35 6.20
C GLY A 120 -0.70 18.60 6.33
N GLU A 121 -1.54 17.82 5.65
CA GLU A 121 -2.99 18.03 5.63
C GLU A 121 -3.69 17.18 6.69
N GLN A 122 -4.28 17.84 7.69
CA GLN A 122 -4.93 17.22 8.84
C GLN A 122 -6.10 16.29 8.47
N ARG A 123 -6.82 16.55 7.38
CA ARG A 123 -7.98 15.75 6.94
C ARG A 123 -7.68 14.25 6.78
N TYR A 124 -6.47 13.89 6.35
CA TYR A 124 -6.06 12.48 6.25
C TYR A 124 -5.94 11.83 7.62
N ILE A 125 -5.37 12.54 8.59
CA ILE A 125 -5.26 12.07 9.98
C ILE A 125 -6.66 11.93 10.60
N ASP A 126 -7.53 12.91 10.37
CA ASP A 126 -8.91 12.93 10.86
C ASP A 126 -9.74 11.77 10.30
N TYR A 127 -9.50 11.36 9.05
CA TYR A 127 -10.13 10.18 8.47
C TYR A 127 -9.89 8.93 9.35
N THR A 128 -8.65 8.67 9.70
CA THR A 128 -8.28 7.53 10.55
C THR A 128 -8.78 7.72 11.97
N ASN A 129 -8.56 8.89 12.57
CA ASN A 129 -8.95 9.17 13.94
C ASN A 129 -10.46 8.99 14.16
N LYS A 130 -11.29 9.51 13.25
CA LYS A 130 -12.76 9.37 13.32
C LYS A 130 -13.20 7.92 13.34
N ARG A 131 -12.62 7.09 12.46
CA ARG A 131 -13.01 5.67 12.34
C ARG A 131 -12.46 4.82 13.48
N VAL A 132 -11.21 5.02 13.86
CA VAL A 132 -10.61 4.31 15.00
C VAL A 132 -11.27 4.70 16.32
N THR A 133 -11.66 5.98 16.51
CA THR A 133 -12.46 6.40 17.66
C THR A 133 -13.78 5.65 17.73
N LEU A 134 -14.51 5.55 16.62
CA LEU A 134 -15.76 4.78 16.58
C LEU A 134 -15.54 3.32 17.00
N LEU A 135 -14.47 2.66 16.50
CA LEU A 135 -14.17 1.27 16.89
C LEU A 135 -13.83 1.17 18.38
N ALA A 136 -13.09 2.13 18.92
CA ALA A 136 -12.71 2.18 20.33
C ALA A 136 -13.94 2.39 21.26
N GLU A 137 -14.86 3.29 20.88
CA GLU A 137 -16.09 3.55 21.63
C GLU A 137 -17.03 2.34 21.66
N LEU A 138 -17.06 1.54 20.58
CA LEU A 138 -17.85 0.30 20.50
C LEU A 138 -17.24 -0.84 21.35
N ALA A 139 -15.95 -0.80 21.70
CA ALA A 139 -15.26 -1.94 22.26
C ALA A 139 -15.79 -2.33 23.64
N LYS A 140 -15.83 -1.39 24.61
CA LYS A 140 -16.30 -1.66 25.97
C LYS A 140 -17.77 -2.12 26.03
N PRO A 141 -18.74 -1.43 25.38
CA PRO A 141 -20.13 -1.89 25.33
C PRO A 141 -20.26 -3.29 24.70
N THR A 142 -19.53 -3.56 23.63
CA THR A 142 -19.53 -4.90 23.01
C THR A 142 -19.01 -5.97 23.96
N LEU A 143 -17.88 -5.72 24.66
CA LEU A 143 -17.32 -6.66 25.62
C LEU A 143 -18.28 -6.93 26.78
N ALA A 144 -18.96 -5.90 27.31
CA ALA A 144 -19.98 -6.06 28.36
C ALA A 144 -21.13 -6.95 27.89
N ARG A 145 -21.63 -6.75 26.66
CA ARG A 145 -22.66 -7.61 26.05
C ARG A 145 -22.19 -9.04 25.87
N LEU A 146 -20.97 -9.25 25.37
CA LEU A 146 -20.39 -10.58 25.18
C LEU A 146 -20.15 -11.34 26.49
N LYS A 147 -19.92 -10.60 27.60
CA LYS A 147 -19.84 -11.20 28.94
C LYS A 147 -21.22 -11.67 29.43
N ALA A 148 -22.27 -10.91 29.16
CA ALA A 148 -23.65 -11.27 29.50
C ALA A 148 -24.25 -12.34 28.58
N ASN A 149 -23.97 -12.27 27.28
CA ASN A 149 -24.41 -13.22 26.26
C ASN A 149 -23.26 -13.49 25.28
N PRO A 150 -22.59 -14.67 25.34
CA PRO A 150 -21.49 -15.02 24.44
C PRO A 150 -21.84 -15.03 22.96
N ASN A 151 -23.13 -15.12 22.61
CA ASN A 151 -23.62 -15.13 21.23
C ASN A 151 -24.08 -13.75 20.73
N ALA A 152 -23.94 -12.69 21.54
CA ALA A 152 -24.30 -11.33 21.16
C ALA A 152 -23.61 -10.89 19.88
N GLN A 153 -24.33 -10.20 19.00
CA GLN A 153 -23.79 -9.66 17.75
C GLN A 153 -23.28 -8.23 17.94
N SER A 154 -22.26 -7.87 17.18
CA SER A 154 -21.70 -6.50 17.17
C SER A 154 -21.01 -6.24 15.85
N PRO A 155 -21.01 -4.98 15.35
CA PRO A 155 -20.27 -4.62 14.14
C PRO A 155 -18.75 -4.84 14.24
N ILE A 156 -18.20 -4.88 15.48
CA ILE A 156 -16.76 -5.12 15.72
C ILE A 156 -16.46 -6.49 16.35
N LEU A 157 -17.40 -7.43 16.27
CA LEU A 157 -17.26 -8.73 16.92
C LEU A 157 -15.97 -9.45 16.50
N ARG A 158 -15.65 -9.47 15.20
CA ARG A 158 -14.42 -10.09 14.66
C ARG A 158 -13.14 -9.44 15.17
N THR A 159 -13.13 -8.12 15.39
CA THR A 159 -11.97 -7.41 15.94
C THR A 159 -11.74 -7.76 17.42
N LEU A 160 -12.82 -8.02 18.18
CA LEU A 160 -12.74 -8.39 19.60
C LEU A 160 -12.59 -9.91 19.84
N ARG A 161 -13.07 -10.72 18.90
CA ARG A 161 -12.94 -12.18 18.88
C ARG A 161 -12.39 -12.64 17.52
N PRO A 162 -11.12 -12.40 17.22
CA PRO A 162 -10.50 -12.79 15.97
C PRO A 162 -10.48 -14.31 15.82
N HIS A 163 -10.54 -14.77 14.57
CA HIS A 163 -10.39 -16.19 14.20
C HIS A 163 -9.15 -16.43 13.34
N ALA A 164 -8.53 -15.37 12.84
CA ALA A 164 -7.30 -15.39 12.05
C ALA A 164 -6.56 -14.06 12.22
N LEU A 165 -5.29 -14.03 11.86
CA LEU A 165 -4.49 -12.79 11.83
C LEU A 165 -5.12 -11.70 10.96
N ASP A 166 -5.81 -12.10 9.87
CA ASP A 166 -6.53 -11.19 8.97
C ASP A 166 -7.60 -10.35 9.70
N ASP A 167 -8.17 -10.85 10.80
CA ASP A 167 -9.22 -10.15 11.55
C ASP A 167 -8.68 -9.00 12.41
N ILE A 168 -7.39 -9.01 12.78
CA ILE A 168 -6.88 -8.08 13.80
C ILE A 168 -5.47 -7.51 13.55
N GLY A 169 -4.55 -8.24 12.87
CA GLY A 169 -3.14 -7.86 12.88
C GLY A 169 -2.84 -6.50 12.27
N ALA A 170 -3.21 -6.28 11.01
CA ALA A 170 -3.00 -4.98 10.36
C ALA A 170 -3.79 -3.85 11.04
N LEU A 171 -4.99 -4.14 11.57
CA LEU A 171 -5.76 -3.19 12.38
C LEU A 171 -5.02 -2.83 13.67
N CYS A 172 -4.44 -3.82 14.36
CA CYS A 172 -3.65 -3.60 15.58
C CYS A 172 -2.49 -2.64 15.32
N ALA A 173 -1.72 -2.89 14.26
CA ALA A 173 -0.63 -2.00 13.86
C ALA A 173 -1.15 -0.56 13.61
N ALA A 174 -2.29 -0.42 12.93
CA ALA A 174 -2.92 0.86 12.67
C ALA A 174 -3.40 1.56 13.95
N PHE A 175 -4.02 0.84 14.89
CA PHE A 175 -4.46 1.41 16.18
C PHE A 175 -3.27 1.95 16.98
N VAL A 176 -2.16 1.19 17.02
CA VAL A 176 -0.93 1.66 17.69
C VAL A 176 -0.36 2.89 16.96
N LYS A 177 -0.31 2.89 15.63
CA LYS A 177 0.14 4.04 14.85
C LYS A 177 -0.72 5.28 15.12
N ALA A 178 -2.06 5.13 15.13
CA ALA A 178 -2.99 6.22 15.44
C ALA A 178 -2.75 6.77 16.87
N ARG A 179 -2.59 5.88 17.86
CA ARG A 179 -2.28 6.27 19.24
C ARG A 179 -0.97 7.05 19.33
N ARG A 180 0.08 6.59 18.66
CA ARG A 180 1.38 7.26 18.60
C ARG A 180 1.33 8.60 17.86
N ASN A 181 0.37 8.79 16.96
CA ASN A 181 0.09 10.06 16.27
C ASN A 181 -0.92 10.95 17.01
N GLY A 182 -1.17 10.70 18.29
CA GLY A 182 -1.95 11.60 19.14
C GLY A 182 -3.44 11.27 19.24
N LEU A 183 -3.93 10.14 18.74
CA LEU A 183 -5.31 9.70 18.97
C LEU A 183 -5.58 9.57 20.47
N GLN A 184 -6.64 10.22 20.95
CA GLN A 184 -7.01 10.24 22.37
C GLN A 184 -7.98 9.12 22.77
N ALA A 185 -8.68 8.49 21.81
CA ALA A 185 -9.62 7.41 22.08
C ALA A 185 -8.95 6.22 22.77
N ASP A 186 -9.68 5.56 23.68
CA ASP A 186 -9.19 4.39 24.41
C ASP A 186 -9.22 3.15 23.54
N VAL A 187 -8.13 2.90 22.83
CA VAL A 187 -7.93 1.69 22.03
C VAL A 187 -7.45 0.48 22.86
N GLY A 188 -7.29 0.62 24.18
CA GLY A 188 -6.81 -0.45 25.07
C GLY A 188 -7.52 -1.79 24.87
N PRO A 189 -8.87 -1.85 24.93
CA PRO A 189 -9.60 -3.10 24.72
C PRO A 189 -9.36 -3.77 23.37
N LEU A 190 -9.16 -2.99 22.28
CA LEU A 190 -8.83 -3.50 20.95
C LEU A 190 -7.40 -4.07 20.92
N LEU A 191 -6.44 -3.38 21.56
CA LEU A 191 -5.06 -3.85 21.68
C LEU A 191 -4.95 -5.10 22.56
N ASP A 192 -5.77 -5.23 23.60
CA ASP A 192 -5.83 -6.42 24.45
C ASP A 192 -6.31 -7.64 23.65
N SER A 193 -7.33 -7.48 22.82
CA SER A 193 -7.79 -8.53 21.90
C SER A 193 -6.69 -8.96 20.94
N CYS A 194 -5.98 -8.00 20.35
CA CYS A 194 -4.85 -8.22 19.48
C CYS A 194 -3.73 -9.03 20.18
N ARG A 195 -3.24 -8.53 21.32
CA ARG A 195 -2.18 -9.18 22.09
C ARG A 195 -2.54 -10.61 22.49
N THR A 196 -3.79 -10.80 22.93
CA THR A 196 -4.28 -12.12 23.33
C THR A 196 -4.34 -13.07 22.14
N PHE A 197 -4.88 -12.62 21.01
CA PHE A 197 -5.03 -13.47 19.83
C PHE A 197 -3.67 -13.86 19.24
N ILE A 198 -2.88 -12.89 18.84
CA ILE A 198 -1.58 -13.15 18.16
C ILE A 198 -0.61 -13.87 19.12
N GLY A 199 -0.65 -13.54 20.43
CA GLY A 199 0.29 -14.08 21.41
C GLY A 199 -0.02 -15.50 21.87
N SER A 200 -1.29 -15.89 21.94
CA SER A 200 -1.67 -17.14 22.61
C SER A 200 -2.77 -17.96 21.95
N LYS A 201 -3.45 -17.45 20.93
CA LYS A 201 -4.55 -18.15 20.26
C LYS A 201 -4.27 -18.50 18.81
N GLU A 202 -3.42 -17.73 18.14
CA GLU A 202 -3.03 -18.05 16.76
C GLU A 202 -2.25 -19.37 16.72
N HIS A 203 -2.57 -20.17 15.71
CA HIS A 203 -1.87 -21.45 15.50
C HIS A 203 -0.40 -21.21 15.17
N ARG A 204 0.46 -22.07 15.69
CA ARG A 204 1.91 -22.01 15.50
C ARG A 204 2.49 -23.39 15.30
N LEU A 205 3.55 -23.46 14.51
CA LEU A 205 4.41 -24.65 14.46
C LEU A 205 5.11 -24.88 15.80
N ALA A 206 5.71 -26.06 15.96
CA ALA A 206 6.43 -26.44 17.19
C ALA A 206 7.55 -25.47 17.60
N ASP A 207 8.18 -24.79 16.63
CA ASP A 207 9.21 -23.78 16.87
C ASP A 207 8.64 -22.36 17.16
N GLY A 208 7.31 -22.25 17.17
CA GLY A 208 6.59 -21.02 17.42
C GLY A 208 6.35 -20.15 16.19
N THR A 209 6.66 -20.61 14.98
CA THR A 209 6.34 -19.88 13.74
C THR A 209 4.83 -19.79 13.57
N LEU A 210 4.31 -18.60 13.25
CA LEU A 210 2.91 -18.37 12.92
C LEU A 210 2.50 -19.24 11.73
N ALA A 211 1.37 -19.94 11.82
CA ALA A 211 0.91 -20.87 10.82
C ALA A 211 -0.61 -20.93 10.76
N ARG A 212 -1.16 -21.59 9.74
CA ARG A 212 -2.60 -21.82 9.54
C ARG A 212 -2.88 -23.32 9.48
N LEU A 213 -4.14 -23.68 9.75
CA LEU A 213 -4.65 -25.04 9.57
C LEU A 213 -5.26 -25.28 8.19
N ARG A 214 -5.06 -24.35 7.25
CA ARG A 214 -5.62 -24.39 5.89
C ARG A 214 -4.62 -23.85 4.86
N PRO A 215 -4.63 -24.32 3.61
CA PRO A 215 -5.48 -25.37 3.03
C PRO A 215 -5.14 -26.77 3.58
N GLN A 216 -3.95 -26.93 4.14
CA GLN A 216 -3.47 -28.10 4.85
C GLN A 216 -3.07 -27.70 6.28
N PRO A 217 -3.02 -28.63 7.25
CA PRO A 217 -2.44 -28.35 8.56
C PRO A 217 -1.00 -27.84 8.45
N ASP A 218 -0.61 -26.99 9.39
CA ASP A 218 0.76 -26.47 9.50
C ASP A 218 1.26 -25.76 8.23
N THR A 219 0.37 -24.94 7.65
CA THR A 219 0.66 -24.14 6.45
C THR A 219 1.10 -22.73 6.82
N LEU A 220 2.19 -22.26 6.24
CA LEU A 220 2.60 -20.86 6.27
C LEU A 220 2.08 -20.15 5.02
N TRP A 221 1.35 -19.06 5.20
CA TRP A 221 1.06 -18.10 4.17
C TRP A 221 1.99 -16.90 4.36
N LEU A 222 2.64 -16.47 3.30
CA LEU A 222 3.57 -15.32 3.39
C LEU A 222 2.88 -14.04 3.89
N ASP A 223 1.58 -13.94 3.65
CA ASP A 223 0.72 -12.86 4.15
C ASP A 223 0.78 -12.71 5.68
N ASP A 224 0.91 -13.80 6.41
CA ASP A 224 0.93 -13.81 7.88
C ASP A 224 2.17 -13.12 8.46
N MET A 225 3.24 -13.04 7.69
CA MET A 225 4.38 -12.23 8.04
C MET A 225 3.96 -10.75 8.23
N PHE A 226 3.06 -10.22 7.39
CA PHE A 226 2.51 -8.88 7.56
C PHE A 226 1.33 -8.84 8.53
N MET A 227 0.46 -9.83 8.51
CA MET A 227 -0.74 -9.83 9.35
C MET A 227 -0.43 -10.00 10.85
N GLY A 228 0.76 -10.48 11.23
CA GLY A 228 1.17 -10.66 12.63
C GLY A 228 2.30 -9.73 13.08
N VAL A 229 3.36 -9.65 12.29
CA VAL A 229 4.65 -9.13 12.75
C VAL A 229 4.69 -7.60 12.95
N PRO A 230 4.16 -6.74 12.06
CA PRO A 230 4.12 -5.30 12.29
C PRO A 230 3.31 -4.93 13.53
N ALA A 231 2.27 -5.69 13.88
CA ALA A 231 1.50 -5.47 15.10
C ALA A 231 2.40 -5.60 16.35
N TRP A 232 3.20 -6.67 16.43
CA TRP A 232 4.17 -6.85 17.49
C TRP A 232 5.21 -5.74 17.54
N ALA A 233 5.82 -5.40 16.42
CA ALA A 233 6.83 -4.35 16.36
C ALA A 233 6.26 -2.99 16.82
N GLN A 234 5.05 -2.64 16.41
CA GLN A 234 4.36 -1.43 16.85
C GLN A 234 4.01 -1.47 18.36
N LEU A 235 3.58 -2.62 18.89
CA LEU A 235 3.37 -2.79 20.33
C LEU A 235 4.69 -2.63 21.09
N GLY A 236 5.79 -3.18 20.62
CA GLY A 236 7.12 -2.97 21.19
C GLY A 236 7.49 -1.48 21.26
N LYS A 237 7.20 -0.72 20.18
CA LYS A 237 7.44 0.72 20.15
C LYS A 237 6.54 1.50 21.10
N LEU A 238 5.29 1.04 21.29
CA LEU A 238 4.34 1.68 22.20
C LEU A 238 4.67 1.43 23.68
N THR A 239 5.06 0.21 24.03
CA THR A 239 5.23 -0.24 25.42
C THR A 239 6.67 -0.20 25.91
N GLY A 240 7.66 -0.19 24.99
CA GLY A 240 9.08 -0.35 25.32
C GLY A 240 9.49 -1.80 25.62
N GLU A 241 8.57 -2.76 25.56
CA GLU A 241 8.85 -4.16 25.90
C GLU A 241 9.59 -4.88 24.78
N ARG A 242 10.83 -5.30 25.05
CA ARG A 242 11.73 -5.94 24.09
C ARG A 242 11.19 -7.24 23.49
N LYS A 243 10.43 -8.03 24.27
CA LYS A 243 9.84 -9.31 23.83
C LYS A 243 9.07 -9.20 22.50
N TYR A 244 8.42 -8.06 22.23
CA TYR A 244 7.68 -7.84 20.99
C TYR A 244 8.61 -7.66 19.78
N PHE A 245 9.75 -7.03 19.98
CA PHE A 245 10.77 -6.90 18.95
C PHE A 245 11.48 -8.22 18.69
N ASP A 246 11.83 -8.97 19.77
CA ASP A 246 12.42 -10.29 19.67
C ASP A 246 11.53 -11.25 18.87
N GLU A 247 10.21 -11.26 19.16
CA GLU A 247 9.24 -12.06 18.43
C GLU A 247 9.10 -11.61 16.97
N SER A 248 9.10 -10.31 16.70
CA SER A 248 9.04 -9.78 15.32
C SER A 248 10.22 -10.24 14.48
N VAL A 249 11.43 -10.15 15.01
CA VAL A 249 12.65 -10.60 14.33
C VAL A 249 12.64 -12.12 14.14
N LYS A 250 12.25 -12.87 15.18
CA LYS A 250 12.13 -14.33 15.12
C LYS A 250 11.21 -14.78 13.98
N GLN A 251 10.02 -14.21 13.89
CA GLN A 251 9.07 -14.54 12.83
C GLN A 251 9.62 -14.23 11.44
N ILE A 252 10.21 -13.04 11.24
CA ILE A 252 10.85 -12.67 9.97
C ILE A 252 11.88 -13.73 9.54
N LEU A 253 12.75 -14.14 10.45
CA LEU A 253 13.82 -15.09 10.14
C LEU A 253 13.27 -16.50 9.87
N GLN A 254 12.27 -16.94 10.62
CA GLN A 254 11.63 -18.25 10.43
C GLN A 254 10.88 -18.35 9.11
N PHE A 255 10.13 -17.30 8.71
CA PHE A 255 9.50 -17.23 7.39
C PHE A 255 10.54 -17.18 6.28
N SER A 256 11.58 -16.34 6.42
CA SER A 256 12.63 -16.21 5.41
C SER A 256 13.40 -17.52 5.20
N GLN A 257 13.70 -18.24 6.27
CA GLN A 257 14.39 -19.53 6.18
C GLN A 257 13.61 -20.56 5.35
N ARG A 258 12.27 -20.56 5.44
CA ARG A 258 11.41 -21.55 4.76
C ARG A 258 10.97 -21.15 3.37
N MET A 259 10.76 -19.85 3.16
CA MET A 259 10.00 -19.38 1.99
C MET A 259 10.81 -18.49 1.04
N PHE A 260 11.97 -17.96 1.45
CA PHE A 260 12.78 -17.11 0.58
C PHE A 260 13.66 -17.95 -0.35
N ASN A 261 13.55 -17.71 -1.65
CA ASN A 261 14.42 -18.30 -2.64
C ASN A 261 15.64 -17.37 -2.85
N PRO A 262 16.84 -17.71 -2.36
CA PRO A 262 17.99 -16.82 -2.43
C PRO A 262 18.55 -16.63 -3.83
N GLN A 263 18.31 -17.57 -4.77
CA GLN A 263 18.73 -17.46 -6.15
C GLN A 263 17.85 -16.48 -6.93
N LYS A 264 16.54 -16.49 -6.66
CA LYS A 264 15.57 -15.56 -7.26
C LYS A 264 15.48 -14.24 -6.50
N GLY A 265 15.82 -14.20 -5.22
CA GLY A 265 15.67 -13.03 -4.35
C GLY A 265 14.22 -12.68 -4.00
N ILE A 266 13.30 -13.64 -4.10
CA ILE A 266 11.87 -13.48 -3.84
C ILE A 266 11.32 -14.66 -3.03
N TYR A 267 10.15 -14.46 -2.41
CA TYR A 267 9.50 -15.47 -1.60
C TYR A 267 8.46 -16.27 -2.39
N MET A 268 8.33 -17.56 -2.12
CA MET A 268 7.12 -18.31 -2.47
C MET A 268 5.95 -17.89 -1.58
N HIS A 269 4.71 -18.01 -2.10
CA HIS A 269 3.51 -17.57 -1.40
C HIS A 269 3.14 -18.47 -0.22
N GLY A 270 3.31 -19.78 -0.36
CA GLY A 270 2.89 -20.74 0.66
C GLY A 270 3.90 -21.87 0.86
N TRP A 271 3.97 -22.34 2.11
CA TRP A 271 4.78 -23.46 2.51
C TRP A 271 3.96 -24.36 3.44
N VAL A 272 4.08 -25.68 3.31
CA VAL A 272 3.33 -26.68 4.12
C VAL A 272 4.32 -27.62 4.77
N GLN A 273 4.27 -27.76 6.08
CA GLN A 273 5.24 -28.58 6.84
C GLN A 273 5.24 -30.05 6.42
N GLY A 274 4.09 -30.60 6.07
CA GLY A 274 3.93 -32.01 5.66
C GLY A 274 4.30 -32.30 4.20
N MET A 275 4.83 -31.31 3.44
CA MET A 275 5.20 -31.49 2.03
C MET A 275 6.72 -31.42 1.86
N ASP A 276 7.29 -32.43 1.17
CA ASP A 276 8.73 -32.46 0.86
C ASP A 276 9.07 -31.49 -0.29
N VAL A 277 8.16 -31.30 -1.24
CA VAL A 277 8.33 -30.43 -2.39
C VAL A 277 7.16 -29.43 -2.46
N HIS A 278 7.50 -28.16 -2.62
CA HIS A 278 6.51 -27.09 -2.75
C HIS A 278 6.48 -26.52 -4.15
N PRO A 279 5.29 -26.30 -4.76
CA PRO A 279 5.19 -25.50 -5.95
C PRO A 279 5.48 -24.04 -5.61
N GLU A 280 6.59 -23.50 -6.11
CA GLU A 280 7.02 -22.13 -5.84
C GLU A 280 6.24 -21.14 -6.70
N PHE A 281 5.11 -20.67 -6.22
CA PHE A 281 4.39 -19.53 -6.82
C PHE A 281 4.78 -18.25 -6.13
N HIS A 282 5.44 -17.37 -6.87
CA HIS A 282 5.92 -16.06 -6.35
C HIS A 282 4.85 -14.98 -6.56
N TRP A 283 3.73 -15.11 -5.83
CA TRP A 283 2.64 -14.15 -5.93
C TRP A 283 3.08 -12.77 -5.48
N ALA A 284 2.85 -11.75 -6.34
CA ALA A 284 3.41 -10.42 -6.16
C ALA A 284 2.93 -9.76 -4.86
N ARG A 285 1.63 -9.74 -4.57
CA ARG A 285 1.14 -9.09 -3.34
C ARG A 285 1.65 -9.77 -2.07
N ALA A 286 1.83 -11.09 -2.04
CA ALA A 286 2.43 -11.76 -0.88
C ALA A 286 3.89 -11.30 -0.68
N ASN A 287 4.68 -11.19 -1.75
CA ASN A 287 6.00 -10.57 -1.71
C ASN A 287 5.96 -9.11 -1.27
N GLY A 288 4.89 -8.39 -1.64
CA GLY A 288 4.61 -7.04 -1.15
C GLY A 288 4.44 -7.02 0.37
N TRP A 289 3.64 -7.91 0.92
CA TRP A 289 3.47 -8.05 2.37
C TRP A 289 4.79 -8.34 3.08
N ALA A 290 5.62 -9.20 2.52
CA ALA A 290 6.92 -9.52 3.10
C ALA A 290 7.86 -8.30 3.12
N VAL A 291 8.06 -7.59 2.01
CA VAL A 291 8.95 -6.42 1.98
C VAL A 291 8.40 -5.28 2.84
N MET A 292 7.07 -5.11 2.88
CA MET A 292 6.43 -4.13 3.75
C MET A 292 6.67 -4.45 5.23
N THR A 293 6.59 -5.72 5.62
CA THR A 293 6.93 -6.16 6.99
C THR A 293 8.35 -5.77 7.37
N LEU A 294 9.31 -6.02 6.49
CA LEU A 294 10.71 -5.71 6.74
C LEU A 294 10.93 -4.22 7.02
N VAL A 295 10.38 -3.33 6.22
CA VAL A 295 10.51 -1.88 6.44
C VAL A 295 9.73 -1.39 7.65
N GLU A 296 8.53 -1.90 7.89
CA GLU A 296 7.69 -1.55 9.05
C GLU A 296 8.33 -1.94 10.38
N VAL A 297 9.00 -3.09 10.43
CA VAL A 297 9.74 -3.54 11.62
C VAL A 297 11.00 -2.69 11.81
N LEU A 298 11.80 -2.50 10.78
CA LEU A 298 13.03 -1.70 10.85
C LEU A 298 12.77 -0.25 11.30
N ASP A 299 11.62 0.32 10.97
CA ASP A 299 11.24 1.67 11.38
C ASP A 299 11.11 1.85 12.90
N VAL A 300 10.81 0.79 13.61
CA VAL A 300 10.53 0.83 15.06
C VAL A 300 11.49 -0.03 15.88
N LEU A 301 12.18 -0.98 15.25
CA LEU A 301 13.17 -1.84 15.90
C LEU A 301 14.32 -0.99 16.43
N PRO A 302 14.68 -1.11 17.71
CA PRO A 302 15.83 -0.38 18.27
C PRO A 302 17.11 -0.59 17.45
N GLU A 303 17.95 0.44 17.36
CA GLU A 303 19.18 0.37 16.57
C GLU A 303 20.18 -0.64 17.14
N ASP A 304 20.19 -0.82 18.46
CA ASP A 304 21.03 -1.76 19.20
C ASP A 304 20.44 -3.18 19.27
N HIS A 305 19.30 -3.44 18.63
CA HIS A 305 18.71 -4.77 18.65
C HIS A 305 19.57 -5.78 17.88
N PRO A 306 19.99 -6.92 18.49
CA PRO A 306 20.95 -7.86 17.90
C PRO A 306 20.47 -8.48 16.57
N GLY A 307 19.16 -8.55 16.33
CA GLY A 307 18.60 -9.07 15.10
C GLY A 307 18.46 -8.03 13.97
N ARG A 308 18.76 -6.75 14.22
CA ARG A 308 18.54 -5.67 13.27
C ARG A 308 19.31 -5.88 11.95
N GLU A 309 20.58 -6.26 12.04
CA GLU A 309 21.39 -6.50 10.84
C GLU A 309 20.88 -7.66 10.00
N ALA A 310 20.37 -8.71 10.63
CA ALA A 310 19.75 -9.84 9.90
C ALA A 310 18.49 -9.41 9.12
N VAL A 311 17.65 -8.55 9.72
CA VAL A 311 16.48 -7.99 9.03
C VAL A 311 16.89 -7.05 7.89
N LEU A 312 17.90 -6.20 8.09
CA LEU A 312 18.46 -5.34 7.03
C LEU A 312 19.02 -6.15 5.86
N LYS A 313 19.77 -7.21 6.15
CA LYS A 313 20.29 -8.13 5.13
C LYS A 313 19.17 -8.76 4.31
N GLN A 314 18.11 -9.20 4.99
CA GLN A 314 16.93 -9.79 4.32
C GLN A 314 16.20 -8.76 3.47
N LEU A 315 16.03 -7.52 3.96
CA LEU A 315 15.43 -6.43 3.19
C LEU A 315 16.22 -6.16 1.90
N ARG A 316 17.55 -6.01 2.02
CA ARG A 316 18.43 -5.74 0.87
C ARG A 316 18.41 -6.85 -0.17
N ALA A 317 18.42 -8.11 0.28
CA ALA A 317 18.31 -9.27 -0.61
C ALA A 317 16.96 -9.30 -1.35
N HIS A 318 15.86 -9.05 -0.64
CA HIS A 318 14.53 -9.06 -1.23
C HIS A 318 14.32 -7.88 -2.19
N VAL A 319 14.72 -6.66 -1.82
CA VAL A 319 14.63 -5.49 -2.72
C VAL A 319 15.43 -5.70 -3.99
N LYS A 320 16.64 -6.27 -3.90
CA LYS A 320 17.46 -6.62 -5.08
C LYS A 320 16.72 -7.59 -6.00
N GLY A 321 16.11 -8.64 -5.45
CA GLY A 321 15.32 -9.59 -6.23
C GLY A 321 14.11 -8.91 -6.87
N LEU A 322 13.31 -8.17 -6.10
CA LEU A 322 12.13 -7.45 -6.61
C LEU A 322 12.48 -6.51 -7.75
N ALA A 323 13.56 -5.74 -7.64
CA ALA A 323 13.98 -4.81 -8.68
C ALA A 323 14.28 -5.50 -10.03
N SER A 324 14.76 -6.75 -10.02
CA SER A 324 15.03 -7.51 -11.25
C SER A 324 13.79 -8.03 -11.97
N TYR A 325 12.62 -7.97 -11.33
CA TYR A 325 11.33 -8.38 -11.90
C TYR A 325 10.41 -7.20 -12.24
N GLN A 326 10.90 -5.96 -12.14
CA GLN A 326 10.10 -4.81 -12.57
C GLN A 326 9.94 -4.83 -14.10
N ASP A 327 8.70 -4.73 -14.57
CA ASP A 327 8.38 -4.60 -15.97
C ASP A 327 8.78 -3.23 -16.54
N GLY A 328 9.07 -3.15 -17.84
CA GLY A 328 9.43 -1.90 -18.50
C GLY A 328 8.39 -0.78 -18.41
N THR A 329 7.14 -1.10 -18.04
CA THR A 329 6.08 -0.12 -17.77
C THR A 329 6.11 0.42 -16.34
N GLY A 330 7.00 -0.09 -15.49
CA GLY A 330 7.11 0.26 -14.07
C GLY A 330 6.29 -0.59 -13.13
N PHE A 331 5.43 -1.47 -13.64
CA PHE A 331 4.66 -2.43 -12.84
C PHE A 331 5.46 -3.68 -12.50
N TRP A 332 4.85 -4.53 -11.66
CA TRP A 332 5.18 -5.94 -11.46
C TRP A 332 3.99 -6.81 -11.86
N HIS A 333 4.29 -7.99 -12.36
CA HIS A 333 3.30 -8.97 -12.74
C HIS A 333 2.66 -9.68 -11.54
N GLN A 334 1.46 -10.24 -11.72
CA GLN A 334 0.71 -11.00 -10.71
C GLN A 334 1.54 -12.14 -10.09
N LEU A 335 2.30 -12.85 -10.91
CA LEU A 335 3.37 -13.76 -10.52
C LEU A 335 4.70 -13.16 -10.97
N LEU A 336 5.59 -12.87 -10.04
CA LEU A 336 6.80 -12.08 -10.28
C LEU A 336 7.71 -12.66 -11.36
N ASP A 337 7.88 -13.97 -11.39
CA ASP A 337 8.72 -14.71 -12.34
C ASP A 337 7.94 -15.21 -13.57
N ARG A 338 6.74 -14.67 -13.81
CA ARG A 338 5.86 -15.01 -14.93
C ARG A 338 5.40 -13.74 -15.66
N PRO A 339 6.21 -13.23 -16.62
CA PRO A 339 5.92 -11.96 -17.31
C PRO A 339 4.71 -12.03 -18.25
N ASP A 340 4.15 -13.20 -18.49
CA ASP A 340 2.89 -13.43 -19.19
C ASP A 340 1.65 -13.31 -18.28
N SER A 341 1.81 -13.19 -16.96
CA SER A 341 0.71 -12.85 -16.05
C SER A 341 0.42 -11.35 -16.09
N TYR A 342 -0.80 -10.95 -15.69
CA TYR A 342 -1.19 -9.54 -15.76
C TYR A 342 -0.39 -8.63 -14.80
N LEU A 343 -0.33 -7.34 -15.13
CA LEU A 343 0.29 -6.30 -14.30
C LEU A 343 -0.61 -5.99 -13.09
N GLU A 344 -0.04 -6.01 -11.88
CA GLU A 344 -0.81 -5.95 -10.63
C GLU A 344 -0.53 -4.66 -9.85
N THR A 345 -1.57 -3.86 -9.62
CA THR A 345 -1.44 -2.50 -9.07
C THR A 345 -1.13 -2.48 -7.58
N SER A 346 -1.75 -3.35 -6.77
CA SER A 346 -1.55 -3.31 -5.32
C SER A 346 -0.13 -3.70 -4.91
N ALA A 347 0.44 -4.73 -5.54
CA ALA A 347 1.82 -5.14 -5.31
C ALA A 347 2.80 -4.05 -5.76
N THR A 348 2.57 -3.46 -6.94
CA THR A 348 3.39 -2.34 -7.45
C THR A 348 3.39 -1.17 -6.46
N ALA A 349 2.24 -0.80 -5.91
CA ALA A 349 2.14 0.26 -4.91
C ALA A 349 2.87 -0.10 -3.61
N ILE A 350 2.77 -1.35 -3.13
CA ILE A 350 3.50 -1.82 -1.94
C ILE A 350 5.02 -1.77 -2.17
N TYR A 351 5.50 -2.16 -3.36
CA TYR A 351 6.93 -2.09 -3.67
C TYR A 351 7.42 -0.66 -3.78
N ALA A 352 6.66 0.22 -4.44
CA ALA A 352 6.96 1.66 -4.48
C ALA A 352 7.06 2.25 -3.08
N TYR A 353 6.10 1.94 -2.18
CA TYR A 353 6.13 2.33 -0.79
C TYR A 353 7.38 1.82 -0.08
N SER A 354 7.59 0.50 -0.12
CA SER A 354 8.62 -0.16 0.68
C SER A 354 10.03 0.27 0.25
N MET A 355 10.28 0.38 -1.07
CA MET A 355 11.56 0.85 -1.58
C MET A 355 11.77 2.35 -1.29
N ALA A 356 10.75 3.21 -1.51
CA ALA A 356 10.84 4.63 -1.17
C ALA A 356 11.13 4.84 0.31
N ARG A 357 10.43 4.10 1.18
CA ARG A 357 10.65 4.13 2.63
C ARG A 357 12.06 3.69 2.99
N ALA A 358 12.53 2.58 2.40
CA ALA A 358 13.87 2.07 2.63
C ALA A 358 14.97 3.07 2.17
N ILE A 359 14.75 3.79 1.07
CA ILE A 359 15.63 4.87 0.61
C ILE A 359 15.59 6.05 1.59
N ASN A 360 14.41 6.52 1.97
CA ASN A 360 14.23 7.65 2.89
C ASN A 360 14.86 7.38 4.27
N LYS A 361 14.97 6.12 4.67
CA LYS A 361 15.58 5.66 5.92
C LYS A 361 17.06 5.25 5.78
N GLY A 362 17.61 5.27 4.57
CA GLY A 362 19.01 4.87 4.33
C GLY A 362 19.28 3.37 4.46
N TYR A 363 18.23 2.52 4.36
CA TYR A 363 18.38 1.06 4.45
C TYR A 363 18.92 0.45 3.16
N ILE A 364 18.61 1.06 2.01
CA ILE A 364 19.09 0.68 0.68
C ILE A 364 19.69 1.86 -0.07
N ASP A 365 20.48 1.57 -1.09
CA ASP A 365 21.12 2.59 -1.92
C ASP A 365 20.09 3.39 -2.74
N ARG A 366 20.13 4.70 -2.61
CA ARG A 366 19.17 5.59 -3.27
C ARG A 366 19.40 5.71 -4.78
N ALA A 367 20.67 5.75 -5.22
CA ALA A 367 20.98 5.90 -6.64
C ALA A 367 20.59 4.66 -7.42
N ALA A 368 20.73 3.48 -6.81
CA ALA A 368 20.37 2.21 -7.43
C ALA A 368 18.85 2.01 -7.56
N TYR A 369 18.05 2.44 -6.56
CA TYR A 369 16.64 2.04 -6.48
C TYR A 369 15.63 3.17 -6.67
N ALA A 370 16.02 4.46 -6.55
CA ALA A 370 15.09 5.56 -6.73
C ALA A 370 14.49 5.63 -8.15
N PRO A 371 15.21 5.33 -9.25
CA PRO A 371 14.60 5.24 -10.58
C PRO A 371 13.46 4.23 -10.64
N ALA A 372 13.65 3.04 -10.09
CA ALA A 372 12.60 2.00 -10.03
C ALA A 372 11.38 2.47 -9.24
N VAL A 373 11.56 3.20 -8.13
CA VAL A 373 10.47 3.81 -7.35
C VAL A 373 9.70 4.84 -8.19
N MET A 374 10.40 5.69 -8.95
CA MET A 374 9.74 6.69 -9.80
C MET A 374 8.92 6.05 -10.90
N LEU A 375 9.44 5.04 -11.58
CA LEU A 375 8.71 4.27 -12.59
C LEU A 375 7.47 3.59 -11.98
N ALA A 376 7.64 2.95 -10.82
CA ALA A 376 6.54 2.30 -10.10
C ALA A 376 5.43 3.29 -9.71
N TRP A 377 5.81 4.46 -9.17
CA TRP A 377 4.83 5.49 -8.82
C TRP A 377 4.08 6.02 -10.06
N ASN A 378 4.81 6.32 -11.14
CA ASN A 378 4.19 6.76 -12.39
C ASN A 378 3.17 5.73 -12.89
N ALA A 379 3.54 4.46 -12.87
CA ALA A 379 2.64 3.35 -13.23
C ALA A 379 1.39 3.31 -12.34
N VAL A 380 1.55 3.32 -11.03
CA VAL A 380 0.45 3.32 -10.04
C VAL A 380 -0.47 4.54 -10.23
N ALA A 381 0.09 5.72 -10.46
CA ALA A 381 -0.69 6.95 -10.64
C ALA A 381 -1.65 6.87 -11.83
N THR A 382 -1.30 6.12 -12.90
CA THR A 382 -2.18 5.88 -14.06
C THR A 382 -3.40 5.02 -13.73
N LYS A 383 -3.33 4.25 -12.63
CA LYS A 383 -4.41 3.36 -12.18
C LYS A 383 -5.38 4.01 -11.19
N VAL A 384 -5.11 5.24 -10.76
CA VAL A 384 -6.08 6.02 -9.98
C VAL A 384 -6.95 6.83 -10.93
N ASN A 385 -8.16 6.35 -11.18
CA ASN A 385 -9.09 6.97 -12.13
C ASN A 385 -9.63 8.33 -11.63
N ALA A 386 -10.41 9.00 -12.46
CA ALA A 386 -10.97 10.33 -12.15
C ALA A 386 -11.89 10.33 -10.92
N LYS A 387 -12.50 9.18 -10.56
CA LYS A 387 -13.33 9.04 -9.37
C LYS A 387 -12.52 8.77 -8.10
N GLY A 388 -11.21 8.56 -8.20
CA GLY A 388 -10.34 8.17 -7.09
C GLY A 388 -10.32 6.67 -6.80
N GLN A 389 -10.88 5.85 -7.69
CA GLN A 389 -10.84 4.39 -7.57
C GLN A 389 -9.52 3.85 -8.12
N VAL A 390 -9.02 2.78 -7.50
CA VAL A 390 -7.76 2.12 -7.89
C VAL A 390 -8.07 0.91 -8.77
N GLU A 391 -7.66 0.99 -10.03
CA GLU A 391 -7.84 -0.05 -11.04
C GLU A 391 -6.69 -1.08 -11.03
N GLY A 392 -6.90 -2.24 -11.65
CA GLY A 392 -5.86 -3.25 -11.80
C GLY A 392 -5.45 -3.96 -10.51
N THR A 393 -6.28 -3.88 -9.46
CA THR A 393 -6.04 -4.51 -8.17
C THR A 393 -6.62 -5.91 -8.12
N CYS A 394 -5.78 -6.91 -7.86
CA CYS A 394 -6.19 -8.29 -7.61
C CYS A 394 -7.07 -8.38 -6.35
N VAL A 395 -8.19 -9.09 -6.44
CA VAL A 395 -9.06 -9.37 -5.28
C VAL A 395 -8.35 -10.20 -4.20
N GLY A 396 -8.99 -10.39 -3.05
CA GLY A 396 -8.52 -11.28 -1.99
C GLY A 396 -8.17 -12.67 -2.56
N THR A 397 -6.98 -13.16 -2.24
CA THR A 397 -6.41 -14.37 -2.84
C THR A 397 -5.89 -15.28 -1.75
N GLY A 398 -6.34 -16.52 -1.77
CA GLY A 398 -5.79 -17.57 -0.91
C GLY A 398 -4.52 -18.19 -1.48
N MET A 399 -3.99 -19.19 -0.81
CA MET A 399 -2.88 -19.99 -1.28
C MET A 399 -3.38 -21.07 -2.24
N GLY A 400 -2.78 -21.18 -3.42
CA GLY A 400 -3.06 -22.20 -4.44
C GLY A 400 -1.85 -23.09 -4.72
N PHE A 401 -2.10 -24.27 -5.27
CA PHE A 401 -1.07 -25.26 -5.65
C PHE A 401 -0.94 -25.41 -7.17
N ASP A 402 -1.61 -24.56 -7.96
CA ASP A 402 -1.55 -24.54 -9.40
C ASP A 402 -1.41 -23.12 -9.96
N PRO A 403 -0.81 -22.94 -11.16
CA PRO A 403 -0.62 -21.60 -11.71
C PRO A 403 -1.93 -20.93 -12.12
N ALA A 404 -2.90 -21.70 -12.62
CA ALA A 404 -4.17 -21.15 -13.11
C ALA A 404 -4.92 -20.39 -12.00
N PHE A 405 -4.83 -20.89 -10.75
CA PHE A 405 -5.39 -20.22 -9.59
C PHE A 405 -4.90 -18.76 -9.48
N TYR A 406 -3.63 -18.47 -9.74
CA TYR A 406 -3.08 -17.11 -9.66
C TYR A 406 -3.31 -16.30 -10.94
N TYR A 407 -3.13 -16.92 -12.12
CA TYR A 407 -3.28 -16.24 -13.41
C TYR A 407 -4.67 -15.67 -13.63
N TYR A 408 -5.70 -16.39 -13.18
CA TYR A 408 -7.11 -16.01 -13.40
C TYR A 408 -7.78 -15.38 -12.19
N ARG A 409 -7.00 -14.92 -11.17
CA ARG A 409 -7.61 -14.11 -10.11
C ARG A 409 -8.15 -12.81 -10.68
N PRO A 410 -9.42 -12.45 -10.41
CA PRO A 410 -10.00 -11.24 -10.96
C PRO A 410 -9.33 -9.98 -10.40
N ILE A 411 -9.35 -8.92 -11.19
CA ILE A 411 -9.05 -7.56 -10.77
C ILE A 411 -10.33 -6.77 -10.64
N ASN A 412 -10.41 -5.85 -9.67
CA ASN A 412 -11.61 -5.06 -9.45
C ASN A 412 -11.29 -3.75 -8.72
N VAL A 413 -12.01 -2.66 -9.05
CA VAL A 413 -11.88 -1.37 -8.35
C VAL A 413 -12.38 -1.43 -6.89
N PHE A 414 -13.25 -2.39 -6.56
CA PHE A 414 -13.69 -2.66 -5.19
C PHE A 414 -12.76 -3.62 -4.43
N ALA A 415 -11.65 -4.05 -5.01
CA ALA A 415 -10.61 -4.76 -4.28
C ALA A 415 -9.91 -3.79 -3.32
N ALA A 416 -10.20 -3.94 -2.02
CA ALA A 416 -9.75 -3.02 -0.97
C ALA A 416 -8.22 -2.89 -0.84
N HIS A 417 -7.49 -3.85 -1.37
CA HIS A 417 -6.03 -3.94 -1.31
C HIS A 417 -5.27 -2.83 -2.05
N GLY A 418 -5.92 -2.11 -2.98
CA GLY A 418 -5.26 -1.05 -3.75
C GLY A 418 -5.06 0.25 -2.97
N TYR A 419 -5.99 0.60 -2.11
CA TYR A 419 -6.12 1.97 -1.57
C TYR A 419 -5.05 2.32 -0.53
N GLY A 420 -4.89 1.49 0.50
CA GLY A 420 -3.86 1.69 1.53
C GLY A 420 -2.45 1.77 0.94
N PRO A 421 -2.04 0.81 0.09
CA PRO A 421 -0.75 0.85 -0.58
C PRO A 421 -0.51 2.09 -1.45
N VAL A 422 -1.51 2.58 -2.21
CA VAL A 422 -1.38 3.81 -3.00
C VAL A 422 -1.15 5.02 -2.10
N LEU A 423 -1.87 5.14 -0.98
CA LEU A 423 -1.67 6.21 0.00
C LEU A 423 -0.27 6.17 0.62
N LEU A 424 0.20 4.99 1.01
CA LEU A 424 1.54 4.77 1.56
C LEU A 424 2.64 5.11 0.53
N ALA A 425 2.50 4.62 -0.70
CA ALA A 425 3.44 4.88 -1.78
C ALA A 425 3.55 6.38 -2.08
N GLY A 426 2.41 7.05 -2.26
CA GLY A 426 2.39 8.49 -2.52
C GLY A 426 3.02 9.30 -1.38
N ALA A 427 2.74 8.93 -0.12
CA ALA A 427 3.35 9.59 1.04
C ALA A 427 4.88 9.47 1.04
N GLU A 428 5.43 8.28 0.79
CA GLU A 428 6.89 8.09 0.77
C GLU A 428 7.55 8.68 -0.49
N VAL A 429 6.85 8.70 -1.62
CA VAL A 429 7.31 9.41 -2.82
C VAL A 429 7.35 10.92 -2.58
N ILE A 430 6.35 11.51 -1.90
CA ILE A 430 6.40 12.92 -1.47
C ILE A 430 7.63 13.19 -0.59
N ASN A 431 7.89 12.33 0.39
CA ASN A 431 9.06 12.46 1.25
C ASN A 431 10.37 12.39 0.45
N LEU A 432 10.45 11.48 -0.53
CA LEU A 432 11.61 11.36 -1.41
C LEU A 432 11.80 12.61 -2.28
N LEU A 433 10.73 13.13 -2.90
CA LEU A 433 10.76 14.33 -3.73
C LEU A 433 11.07 15.61 -2.96
N LYS A 434 10.75 15.68 -1.66
CA LYS A 434 11.13 16.81 -0.80
C LYS A 434 12.64 16.88 -0.53
N THR A 435 13.33 15.74 -0.54
CA THR A 435 14.74 15.62 -0.19
C THR A 435 15.63 15.40 -1.38
N GLN A 436 15.12 14.92 -2.50
CA GLN A 436 15.86 14.54 -3.69
C GLN A 436 15.32 15.25 -4.93
N LYS A 437 16.19 15.47 -5.92
CA LYS A 437 15.83 15.94 -7.25
C LYS A 437 16.06 14.83 -8.27
N PHE A 438 15.14 14.66 -9.20
CA PHE A 438 15.27 13.71 -10.30
C PHE A 438 15.39 14.46 -11.61
N GLU A 439 16.25 13.98 -12.49
CA GLU A 439 16.40 14.44 -13.86
C GLU A 439 16.29 13.24 -14.81
N ILE A 440 15.79 13.49 -16.00
CA ILE A 440 15.76 12.51 -17.07
C ILE A 440 16.82 12.91 -18.08
N ASN A 441 17.74 12.02 -18.38
CA ASN A 441 18.77 12.19 -19.39
C ASN A 441 18.80 10.98 -20.35
N ASP A 442 19.81 10.92 -21.18
CA ASP A 442 20.00 9.85 -22.17
C ASP A 442 20.31 8.46 -21.55
N SER A 443 20.56 8.41 -20.26
CA SER A 443 20.85 7.14 -19.58
C SER A 443 19.63 6.57 -18.86
N SER A 444 18.90 7.37 -18.15
CA SER A 444 17.69 6.98 -17.40
C SER A 444 17.09 8.15 -16.61
N VAL A 445 16.16 7.81 -15.71
CA VAL A 445 15.79 8.68 -14.59
C VAL A 445 16.95 8.67 -13.59
N GLN A 446 17.59 9.83 -13.39
CA GLN A 446 18.74 9.99 -12.50
C GLN A 446 18.38 10.75 -11.23
N LEU A 447 18.96 10.33 -10.13
CA LEU A 447 18.93 11.09 -8.88
C LEU A 447 20.03 12.13 -8.90
N VAL A 448 19.66 13.40 -8.73
CA VAL A 448 20.61 14.51 -8.65
C VAL A 448 20.76 14.94 -7.19
N THR A 449 21.98 14.97 -6.69
CA THR A 449 22.22 15.47 -5.35
C THR A 449 21.92 16.97 -5.32
N ARG A 450 21.00 17.42 -4.46
CA ARG A 450 20.81 18.85 -4.19
C ARG A 450 22.15 19.38 -3.60
N LYS A 451 22.75 20.35 -4.30
CA LYS A 451 23.89 21.10 -3.77
C LYS A 451 23.46 22.02 -2.65
#